data_f3ab846d9b45c6295ba78ce0a8f4a2a5
#
_entry.id   f3ab846d9b45c6295ba78ce0a8f4a2a5
#
_cell.length_a   1.000
_cell.length_b   1.000
_cell.length_c   1.000
_cell.angle_alpha   90.00
_cell.angle_beta   90.00
_cell.angle_gamma   90.00
#
_symmetry.space_group_name_H-M   'P 1'
#
loop_
_entity.id
_entity.type
_entity.pdbx_description
1 polymer ?
#
loop_
_entity_poly.entity_id
_entity_poly.type
_entity_poly.pdbx_seq_one_letter_code
_entity_poly.pdbx_strand_id
1 'polypeptide(L)'
;VYNIVTTDERSAREAIRFLKKNRSGRATFLPMTVCKPRFASNNQQLIASNCNGFIDWACNLVDCDEKYGDLRDRLLGNVLVIDTLENANEAAKMLNYQIKVVTLDGDIVHTGGSMTGGITKNQTTPMTIRSQIESIQSQIDGQKLKVDTLKEEVRVLNTRLDDETDTCVHLQIEQAKLENILATKKQKYDDYAAEL
;
A
#
# COMPACT_ATOMS: atom_id res chain seq x y z
N VAL A 1 16.26 -9.90 -6.67
CA VAL A 1 16.35 -10.33 -8.08
C VAL A 1 14.96 -10.73 -8.52
N TYR A 2 14.40 -10.04 -9.52
CA TYR A 2 13.09 -10.37 -10.07
C TYR A 2 13.23 -11.41 -11.17
N ASN A 3 12.31 -12.37 -11.19
CA ASN A 3 12.21 -13.35 -12.24
C ASN A 3 11.18 -12.85 -13.26
N ILE A 4 11.56 -12.80 -14.54
CA ILE A 4 10.69 -12.40 -15.64
C ILE A 4 10.28 -13.66 -16.37
N VAL A 5 8.98 -13.91 -16.46
CA VAL A 5 8.43 -15.04 -17.20
C VAL A 5 8.43 -14.72 -18.69
N THR A 6 8.93 -15.64 -19.51
CA THR A 6 8.89 -15.56 -20.97
C THR A 6 8.21 -16.79 -21.56
N THR A 7 7.66 -16.65 -22.75
CA THR A 7 7.00 -17.74 -23.45
C THR A 7 7.94 -18.92 -23.73
N ASP A 8 9.15 -18.60 -24.18
CA ASP A 8 10.17 -19.57 -24.59
C ASP A 8 11.60 -19.06 -24.37
N GLU A 9 12.59 -19.91 -24.63
CA GLU A 9 14.01 -19.56 -24.48
C GLU A 9 14.49 -18.56 -25.54
N ARG A 10 13.84 -18.48 -26.68
CA ARG A 10 14.18 -17.51 -27.72
C ARG A 10 13.88 -16.10 -27.22
N SER A 11 12.68 -15.91 -26.69
CA SER A 11 12.24 -14.64 -26.09
C SER A 11 13.15 -14.22 -24.93
N ALA A 12 13.54 -15.17 -24.06
CA ALA A 12 14.48 -14.92 -22.99
C ALA A 12 15.86 -14.46 -23.49
N ARG A 13 16.40 -15.11 -24.55
CA ARG A 13 17.68 -14.72 -25.17
C ARG A 13 17.62 -13.33 -25.81
N GLU A 14 16.53 -13.00 -26.49
CA GLU A 14 16.30 -11.69 -27.08
C GLU A 14 16.25 -10.60 -26.01
N ALA A 15 15.53 -10.85 -24.92
CA ALA A 15 15.47 -9.94 -23.78
C ALA A 15 16.85 -9.72 -23.11
N ILE A 16 17.65 -10.79 -22.95
CA ILE A 16 19.02 -10.67 -22.43
C ILE A 16 19.91 -9.84 -23.37
N ARG A 17 19.79 -10.05 -24.70
CA ARG A 17 20.52 -9.23 -25.69
C ARG A 17 20.14 -7.77 -25.61
N PHE A 18 18.84 -7.47 -25.44
CA PHE A 18 18.34 -6.11 -25.25
C PHE A 18 18.93 -5.46 -24.01
N LEU A 19 18.91 -6.15 -22.84
CA LEU A 19 19.50 -5.64 -21.61
C LEU A 19 20.99 -5.34 -21.76
N LYS A 20 21.74 -6.24 -22.43
CA LYS A 20 23.18 -6.03 -22.70
C LYS A 20 23.44 -4.84 -23.59
N LYS A 21 22.69 -4.71 -24.71
CA LYS A 21 22.84 -3.61 -25.68
C LYS A 21 22.57 -2.25 -25.06
N ASN A 22 21.55 -2.17 -24.21
CA ASN A 22 21.11 -0.92 -23.60
C ASN A 22 21.73 -0.65 -22.22
N ARG A 23 22.60 -1.52 -21.72
CA ARG A 23 23.19 -1.45 -20.35
C ARG A 23 22.12 -1.27 -19.26
N SER A 24 20.94 -1.93 -19.43
CA SER A 24 19.75 -1.76 -18.60
C SER A 24 19.72 -2.71 -17.38
N GLY A 25 20.89 -3.10 -16.86
CA GLY A 25 20.97 -3.94 -15.67
C GLY A 25 20.94 -5.44 -15.98
N ARG A 26 20.56 -6.24 -14.97
CA ARG A 26 20.53 -7.70 -15.01
C ARG A 26 19.21 -8.24 -14.47
N ALA A 27 18.61 -9.19 -15.17
CA ALA A 27 17.39 -9.89 -14.76
C ALA A 27 17.54 -11.40 -14.98
N THR A 28 16.74 -12.19 -14.26
CA THR A 28 16.59 -13.63 -14.44
C THR A 28 15.32 -13.88 -15.24
N PHE A 29 15.41 -14.67 -16.30
CA PHE A 29 14.29 -15.04 -17.15
C PHE A 29 13.90 -16.49 -16.91
N LEU A 30 12.61 -16.76 -16.87
CA LEU A 30 12.03 -18.10 -16.71
C LEU A 30 11.19 -18.43 -17.96
N PRO A 31 11.77 -19.14 -18.95
CA PRO A 31 11.01 -19.59 -20.10
C PRO A 31 10.01 -20.71 -19.70
N MET A 32 8.73 -20.53 -20.04
CA MET A 32 7.67 -21.48 -19.68
C MET A 32 7.88 -22.86 -20.29
N THR A 33 8.45 -22.91 -21.50
CA THR A 33 8.71 -24.18 -22.23
C THR A 33 9.67 -25.14 -21.51
N VAL A 34 10.56 -24.63 -20.64
CA VAL A 34 11.55 -25.43 -19.90
C VAL A 34 11.30 -25.51 -18.40
N CYS A 35 10.31 -24.76 -17.89
CA CYS A 35 9.92 -24.79 -16.49
C CYS A 35 9.02 -26.01 -16.23
N LYS A 36 9.63 -27.15 -15.89
CA LYS A 36 8.89 -28.34 -15.49
C LYS A 36 8.68 -28.37 -13.97
N PRO A 37 7.51 -28.84 -13.48
CA PRO A 37 7.24 -29.02 -12.05
C PRO A 37 8.37 -29.79 -11.34
N ARG A 38 8.63 -29.42 -10.09
CA ARG A 38 9.59 -30.08 -9.24
C ARG A 38 9.04 -30.20 -7.83
N PHE A 39 8.73 -31.41 -7.42
CA PHE A 39 8.21 -31.72 -6.10
C PHE A 39 9.23 -32.46 -5.24
N ALA A 40 9.03 -32.39 -3.93
CA ALA A 40 9.72 -33.28 -3.00
C ALA A 40 9.33 -34.74 -3.26
N SER A 41 10.25 -35.67 -2.97
CA SER A 41 9.95 -37.11 -3.08
C SER A 41 8.89 -37.55 -2.07
N ASN A 42 8.20 -38.66 -2.33
CA ASN A 42 7.17 -39.20 -1.43
C ASN A 42 7.70 -39.42 0.00
N ASN A 43 8.93 -39.86 0.14
CA ASN A 43 9.56 -40.03 1.46
C ASN A 43 9.78 -38.66 2.17
N GLN A 44 10.22 -37.67 1.44
CA GLN A 44 10.40 -36.29 1.99
C GLN A 44 9.04 -35.68 2.37
N GLN A 45 8.01 -35.91 1.59
CA GLN A 45 6.64 -35.45 1.90
C GLN A 45 6.12 -36.11 3.19
N LEU A 46 6.36 -37.40 3.35
CA LEU A 46 5.96 -38.13 4.56
C LEU A 46 6.72 -37.66 5.80
N ILE A 47 8.03 -37.42 5.67
CA ILE A 47 8.82 -36.85 6.76
C ILE A 47 8.32 -35.44 7.11
N ALA A 48 8.12 -34.58 6.13
CA ALA A 48 7.67 -33.22 6.32
C ALA A 48 6.31 -33.12 7.04
N SER A 49 5.35 -33.98 6.65
CA SER A 49 4.01 -34.00 7.28
C SER A 49 4.02 -34.42 8.75
N ASN A 50 5.10 -35.05 9.22
CA ASN A 50 5.30 -35.43 10.63
C ASN A 50 6.18 -34.45 11.42
N CYS A 51 6.65 -33.36 10.78
CA CYS A 51 7.44 -32.35 11.47
C CYS A 51 6.53 -31.44 12.32
N ASN A 52 7.04 -31.02 13.47
CA ASN A 52 6.37 -30.02 14.30
C ASN A 52 6.23 -28.70 13.51
N GLY A 53 5.06 -28.08 13.64
CA GLY A 53 4.80 -26.80 12.98
C GLY A 53 4.61 -26.88 11.45
N PHE A 54 4.47 -28.07 10.88
CA PHE A 54 4.17 -28.25 9.46
C PHE A 54 2.86 -27.54 9.10
N ILE A 55 2.90 -26.70 8.05
CA ILE A 55 1.74 -26.02 7.50
C ILE A 55 1.32 -26.67 6.19
N ASP A 56 2.13 -26.52 5.16
CA ASP A 56 1.94 -27.16 3.85
C ASP A 56 3.17 -26.91 2.94
N TRP A 57 3.11 -27.43 1.73
CA TRP A 57 4.03 -27.09 0.64
C TRP A 57 3.62 -25.75 0.04
N ALA A 58 4.60 -24.89 -0.23
CA ALA A 58 4.34 -23.52 -0.70
C ALA A 58 3.53 -23.47 -2.01
N CYS A 59 3.62 -24.49 -2.87
CA CYS A 59 2.82 -24.56 -4.09
C CYS A 59 1.31 -24.75 -3.83
N ASN A 60 0.93 -25.33 -2.68
CA ASN A 60 -0.47 -25.51 -2.29
C ASN A 60 -1.07 -24.25 -1.67
N LEU A 61 -0.22 -23.34 -1.16
CA LEU A 61 -0.63 -22.12 -0.49
C LEU A 61 -0.74 -20.91 -1.45
N VAL A 62 -0.39 -21.09 -2.72
CA VAL A 62 -0.38 -20.00 -3.72
C VAL A 62 -1.26 -20.36 -4.90
N ASP A 63 -2.28 -19.53 -5.12
CA ASP A 63 -3.12 -19.61 -6.32
C ASP A 63 -2.51 -18.83 -7.47
N CYS A 64 -2.64 -19.34 -8.68
CA CYS A 64 -2.26 -18.66 -9.92
C CYS A 64 -3.12 -19.14 -11.09
N ASP A 65 -3.13 -18.37 -12.19
CA ASP A 65 -3.76 -18.84 -13.44
C ASP A 65 -3.21 -20.21 -13.85
N GLU A 66 -4.05 -21.09 -14.35
CA GLU A 66 -3.71 -22.46 -14.78
C GLU A 66 -2.50 -22.51 -15.72
N LYS A 67 -2.39 -21.53 -16.61
CA LYS A 67 -1.23 -21.37 -17.54
C LYS A 67 0.12 -21.24 -16.86
N TYR A 68 0.17 -20.87 -15.56
CA TYR A 68 1.39 -20.74 -14.76
C TYR A 68 1.57 -21.86 -13.73
N GLY A 69 0.72 -22.89 -13.75
CA GLY A 69 0.76 -24.00 -12.81
C GLY A 69 2.14 -24.67 -12.75
N ASP A 70 2.69 -25.05 -13.90
CA ASP A 70 4.01 -25.68 -14.00
C ASP A 70 5.13 -24.76 -13.45
N LEU A 71 5.01 -23.47 -13.68
CA LEU A 71 5.97 -22.48 -13.18
C LEU A 71 5.86 -22.34 -11.65
N ARG A 72 4.64 -22.27 -11.10
CA ARG A 72 4.40 -22.27 -9.66
C ARG A 72 5.01 -23.52 -9.01
N ASP A 73 4.73 -24.69 -9.57
CA ASP A 73 5.19 -25.97 -9.04
C ASP A 73 6.71 -26.14 -9.20
N ARG A 74 7.30 -25.55 -10.24
CA ARG A 74 8.76 -25.48 -10.40
C ARG A 74 9.42 -24.64 -9.32
N LEU A 75 8.82 -23.51 -8.94
CA LEU A 75 9.39 -22.56 -7.98
C LEU A 75 9.09 -22.94 -6.53
N LEU A 76 7.90 -23.50 -6.27
CA LEU A 76 7.35 -23.69 -4.94
C LEU A 76 7.13 -25.15 -4.54
N GLY A 77 7.11 -26.08 -5.48
CA GLY A 77 6.80 -27.49 -5.21
C GLY A 77 7.85 -28.23 -4.36
N ASN A 78 9.02 -27.65 -4.18
CA ASN A 78 10.08 -28.15 -3.29
C ASN A 78 10.43 -27.15 -2.18
N VAL A 79 9.43 -26.40 -1.72
CA VAL A 79 9.54 -25.45 -0.62
C VAL A 79 8.52 -25.80 0.45
N LEU A 80 9.01 -26.10 1.64
CA LEU A 80 8.20 -26.44 2.81
C LEU A 80 7.90 -25.20 3.63
N VAL A 81 6.66 -25.03 4.08
CA VAL A 81 6.25 -23.92 4.96
C VAL A 81 6.01 -24.46 6.37
N ILE A 82 6.65 -23.84 7.35
CA ILE A 82 6.60 -24.18 8.78
C ILE A 82 6.33 -22.92 9.60
N ASP A 83 5.81 -23.07 10.79
CA ASP A 83 5.38 -21.96 11.66
C ASP A 83 6.54 -21.10 12.18
N THR A 84 7.56 -21.73 12.81
CA THR A 84 8.65 -21.05 13.50
C THR A 84 10.03 -21.44 12.97
N LEU A 85 11.05 -20.62 13.24
CA LEU A 85 12.42 -20.89 12.81
C LEU A 85 13.03 -22.11 13.51
N GLU A 86 12.66 -22.35 14.78
CA GLU A 86 13.09 -23.53 15.55
C GLU A 86 12.61 -24.81 14.88
N ASN A 87 11.30 -24.90 14.61
CA ASN A 87 10.68 -26.03 13.93
C ASN A 87 11.21 -26.21 12.50
N ALA A 88 11.44 -25.09 11.79
CA ALA A 88 12.04 -25.09 10.45
C ALA A 88 13.44 -25.70 10.42
N ASN A 89 14.26 -25.40 11.43
CA ASN A 89 15.60 -25.96 11.56
C ASN A 89 15.58 -27.47 11.88
N GLU A 90 14.67 -27.91 12.73
CA GLU A 90 14.47 -29.35 13.02
C GLU A 90 14.01 -30.11 11.79
N ALA A 91 13.01 -29.60 11.08
CA ALA A 91 12.51 -30.17 9.84
C ALA A 91 13.62 -30.24 8.76
N ALA A 92 14.40 -29.19 8.62
CA ALA A 92 15.55 -29.18 7.69
C ALA A 92 16.57 -30.26 8.01
N LYS A 93 16.88 -30.50 9.30
CA LYS A 93 17.75 -31.60 9.73
C LYS A 93 17.16 -32.96 9.36
N MET A 94 15.87 -33.20 9.66
CA MET A 94 15.18 -34.46 9.33
C MET A 94 15.17 -34.72 7.83
N LEU A 95 15.11 -33.66 7.02
CA LEU A 95 15.15 -33.71 5.55
C LEU A 95 16.58 -33.62 4.98
N ASN A 96 17.63 -33.80 5.83
CA ASN A 96 19.05 -33.73 5.45
C ASN A 96 19.40 -32.43 4.68
N TYR A 97 18.75 -31.32 4.98
CA TYR A 97 18.92 -30.03 4.31
C TYR A 97 18.77 -30.06 2.79
N GLN A 98 17.97 -31.01 2.26
CA GLN A 98 17.72 -31.13 0.82
C GLN A 98 16.54 -30.31 0.34
N ILE A 99 15.69 -29.86 1.26
CA ILE A 99 14.48 -29.08 1.01
C ILE A 99 14.70 -27.66 1.56
N LYS A 100 14.21 -26.66 0.82
CA LYS A 100 14.13 -25.30 1.33
C LYS A 100 12.95 -25.20 2.29
N VAL A 101 13.15 -24.66 3.49
CA VAL A 101 12.10 -24.44 4.47
C VAL A 101 11.93 -22.95 4.67
N VAL A 102 10.69 -22.46 4.72
CA VAL A 102 10.33 -21.06 4.92
C VAL A 102 9.36 -20.97 6.10
N THR A 103 9.55 -19.98 6.97
CA THR A 103 8.66 -19.71 8.09
C THR A 103 7.58 -18.69 7.74
N LEU A 104 6.54 -18.59 8.56
CA LEU A 104 5.50 -17.56 8.41
C LEU A 104 6.06 -16.12 8.58
N ASP A 105 7.14 -15.96 9.35
CA ASP A 105 7.83 -14.69 9.53
C ASP A 105 8.75 -14.34 8.32
N GLY A 106 8.90 -15.28 7.38
CA GLY A 106 9.73 -15.09 6.19
C GLY A 106 11.19 -15.48 6.34
N ASP A 107 11.58 -16.13 7.44
CA ASP A 107 12.90 -16.71 7.58
C ASP A 107 13.05 -17.93 6.69
N ILE A 108 14.25 -18.18 6.21
CA ILE A 108 14.53 -19.26 5.23
C ILE A 108 15.69 -20.12 5.71
N VAL A 109 15.48 -21.42 5.77
CA VAL A 109 16.55 -22.43 5.83
C VAL A 109 16.76 -22.96 4.42
N HIS A 110 17.92 -22.62 3.84
CA HIS A 110 18.25 -23.05 2.48
C HIS A 110 18.72 -24.51 2.41
N THR A 111 18.64 -25.07 1.22
CA THR A 111 19.33 -26.32 0.94
C THR A 111 20.82 -26.20 1.25
N GLY A 112 21.38 -27.18 1.97
CA GLY A 112 22.76 -27.12 2.46
C GLY A 112 22.93 -26.41 3.82
N GLY A 113 21.83 -25.92 4.46
CA GLY A 113 21.81 -25.52 5.86
C GLY A 113 22.12 -24.05 6.14
N SER A 114 22.36 -23.21 5.12
CA SER A 114 22.49 -21.77 5.35
C SER A 114 21.11 -21.17 5.68
N MET A 115 21.10 -20.17 6.56
CA MET A 115 19.88 -19.51 7.00
C MET A 115 19.86 -18.05 6.58
N THR A 116 18.70 -17.54 6.22
CA THR A 116 18.45 -16.13 5.94
C THR A 116 17.21 -15.73 6.73
N GLY A 117 17.32 -14.70 7.55
CA GLY A 117 16.22 -14.18 8.36
C GLY A 117 16.50 -12.79 8.87
N GLY A 118 15.54 -12.22 9.59
CA GLY A 118 15.63 -10.89 10.17
C GLY A 118 14.80 -9.84 9.45
N ILE A 119 14.62 -8.70 10.11
CA ILE A 119 13.78 -7.60 9.62
C ILE A 119 14.60 -6.71 8.70
N THR A 120 14.27 -6.73 7.42
CA THR A 120 14.85 -5.79 6.45
C THR A 120 13.95 -4.55 6.37
N LYS A 121 14.40 -3.43 6.92
CA LYS A 121 13.64 -2.16 6.95
C LYS A 121 13.25 -1.60 5.58
N ASN A 122 13.81 -2.09 4.46
CA ASN A 122 13.59 -1.52 3.12
C ASN A 122 13.75 -2.57 2.00
N GLN A 123 13.04 -3.68 2.04
CA GLN A 123 12.89 -4.44 0.78
C GLN A 123 11.71 -3.88 -0.01
N THR A 124 12.00 -2.91 -0.87
CA THR A 124 11.09 -2.47 -1.92
C THR A 124 10.94 -3.57 -2.97
N THR A 125 10.05 -4.50 -2.75
CA THR A 125 9.62 -5.42 -3.82
C THR A 125 8.58 -4.72 -4.70
N PRO A 126 8.42 -5.05 -6.00
CA PRO A 126 7.34 -4.47 -6.82
C PRO A 126 5.96 -4.68 -6.20
N MET A 127 5.78 -5.76 -5.46
CA MET A 127 4.54 -6.08 -4.79
C MET A 127 4.28 -5.13 -3.61
N THR A 128 5.31 -4.85 -2.79
CA THR A 128 5.22 -3.86 -1.70
C THR A 128 5.08 -2.43 -2.23
N ILE A 129 5.77 -2.09 -3.33
CA ILE A 129 5.60 -0.79 -4.01
C ILE A 129 4.15 -0.64 -4.50
N ARG A 130 3.58 -1.65 -5.13
CA ARG A 130 2.21 -1.61 -5.63
C ARG A 130 1.20 -1.43 -4.50
N SER A 131 1.32 -2.19 -3.43
CA SER A 131 0.48 -2.05 -2.24
C SER A 131 0.64 -0.66 -1.60
N GLN A 132 1.86 -0.10 -1.54
CA GLN A 132 2.11 1.25 -1.08
C GLN A 132 1.46 2.31 -1.98
N ILE A 133 1.55 2.15 -3.31
CA ILE A 133 0.88 3.04 -4.27
C ILE A 133 -0.63 3.02 -4.07
N GLU A 134 -1.25 1.85 -3.95
CA GLU A 134 -2.68 1.69 -3.72
C GLU A 134 -3.11 2.34 -2.39
N SER A 135 -2.33 2.15 -1.32
CA SER A 135 -2.58 2.79 -0.02
C SER A 135 -2.47 4.31 -0.09
N ILE A 136 -1.42 4.84 -0.73
CA ILE A 136 -1.21 6.29 -0.91
C ILE A 136 -2.33 6.87 -1.78
N GLN A 137 -2.75 6.18 -2.84
CA GLN A 137 -3.83 6.63 -3.70
C GLN A 137 -5.15 6.76 -2.91
N SER A 138 -5.49 5.79 -2.09
CA SER A 138 -6.66 5.84 -1.20
C SER A 138 -6.58 7.02 -0.20
N GLN A 139 -5.38 7.30 0.34
CA GLN A 139 -5.18 8.45 1.22
C GLN A 139 -5.37 9.78 0.46
N ILE A 140 -4.86 9.89 -0.76
CA ILE A 140 -5.04 11.07 -1.62
C ILE A 140 -6.52 11.31 -1.90
N ASP A 141 -7.28 10.28 -2.24
CA ASP A 141 -8.70 10.41 -2.53
C ASP A 141 -9.50 10.81 -1.28
N GLY A 142 -9.16 10.27 -0.12
CA GLY A 142 -9.72 10.70 1.17
C GLY A 142 -9.39 12.16 1.52
N GLN A 143 -8.18 12.62 1.24
CA GLN A 143 -7.81 14.03 1.47
C GLN A 143 -8.48 14.98 0.48
N LYS A 144 -8.65 14.60 -0.79
CA LYS A 144 -9.40 15.38 -1.78
C LYS A 144 -10.82 15.63 -1.33
N LEU A 145 -11.51 14.59 -0.84
CA LEU A 145 -12.88 14.71 -0.34
C LEU A 145 -12.96 15.72 0.82
N LYS A 146 -12.01 15.67 1.77
CA LYS A 146 -11.94 16.64 2.88
C LYS A 146 -11.73 18.06 2.38
N VAL A 147 -10.84 18.25 1.40
CA VAL A 147 -10.59 19.57 0.81
C VAL A 147 -11.84 20.12 0.14
N ASP A 148 -12.60 19.29 -0.58
CA ASP A 148 -13.82 19.74 -1.24
C ASP A 148 -14.93 20.07 -0.23
N THR A 149 -15.06 19.31 0.86
CA THR A 149 -15.97 19.64 1.97
C THR A 149 -15.60 20.97 2.61
N LEU A 150 -14.32 21.17 2.94
CA LEU A 150 -13.85 22.42 3.56
C LEU A 150 -14.03 23.64 2.62
N LYS A 151 -13.85 23.48 1.32
CA LYS A 151 -14.12 24.54 0.34
C LYS A 151 -15.57 24.96 0.34
N GLU A 152 -16.49 24.00 0.42
CA GLU A 152 -17.92 24.31 0.47
C GLU A 152 -18.29 25.02 1.80
N GLU A 153 -17.74 24.58 2.92
CA GLU A 153 -17.92 25.26 4.21
C GLU A 153 -17.42 26.71 4.16
N VAL A 154 -16.25 26.93 3.59
CA VAL A 154 -15.68 28.29 3.41
C VAL A 154 -16.58 29.14 2.51
N ARG A 155 -17.13 28.56 1.45
CA ARG A 155 -18.08 29.26 0.54
C ARG A 155 -19.33 29.71 1.30
N VAL A 156 -19.92 28.83 2.08
CA VAL A 156 -21.13 29.13 2.87
C VAL A 156 -20.83 30.21 3.93
N LEU A 157 -19.70 30.09 4.62
CA LEU A 157 -19.30 31.08 5.63
C LEU A 157 -19.02 32.46 5.02
N ASN A 158 -18.42 32.54 3.85
CA ASN A 158 -18.19 33.83 3.16
C ASN A 158 -19.53 34.48 2.76
N THR A 159 -20.49 33.72 2.19
CA THR A 159 -21.82 34.26 1.86
C THR A 159 -22.50 34.81 3.11
N ARG A 160 -22.43 34.09 4.23
CA ARG A 160 -23.02 34.54 5.50
C ARG A 160 -22.32 35.79 6.06
N LEU A 161 -21.00 35.88 5.90
CA LEU A 161 -20.23 37.04 6.30
C LEU A 161 -20.63 38.28 5.51
N ASP A 162 -20.84 38.14 4.19
CA ASP A 162 -21.30 39.21 3.31
C ASP A 162 -22.70 39.69 3.74
N ASP A 163 -23.65 38.80 3.99
CA ASP A 163 -25.02 39.11 4.45
C ASP A 163 -25.00 39.84 5.82
N GLU A 164 -24.21 39.37 6.77
CA GLU A 164 -24.05 40.01 8.09
C GLU A 164 -23.38 41.38 7.99
N THR A 165 -22.41 41.54 7.07
CA THR A 165 -21.74 42.81 6.82
C THR A 165 -22.71 43.84 6.25
N ASP A 166 -23.53 43.48 5.28
CA ASP A 166 -24.56 44.34 4.70
C ASP A 166 -25.60 44.74 5.75
N THR A 167 -25.99 43.80 6.62
CA THR A 167 -26.92 44.09 7.73
C THR A 167 -26.29 45.08 8.70
N CYS A 168 -25.02 44.95 9.04
CA CYS A 168 -24.28 45.86 9.93
C CYS A 168 -24.19 47.26 9.34
N VAL A 169 -23.89 47.37 8.05
CA VAL A 169 -23.86 48.69 7.34
C VAL A 169 -25.26 49.36 7.36
N HIS A 170 -26.33 48.60 7.12
CA HIS A 170 -27.66 49.11 7.17
C HIS A 170 -28.03 49.67 8.56
N LEU A 171 -27.74 48.89 9.61
CA LEU A 171 -27.97 49.31 11.00
C LEU A 171 -27.14 50.58 11.39
N GLN A 172 -25.92 50.71 10.92
CA GLN A 172 -25.09 51.91 11.14
C GLN A 172 -25.74 53.12 10.48
N ILE A 173 -26.29 53.02 9.28
CA ILE A 173 -27.02 54.10 8.59
C ILE A 173 -28.28 54.52 9.37
N GLU A 174 -29.05 53.54 9.86
CA GLU A 174 -30.21 53.82 10.68
C GLU A 174 -29.88 54.48 12.00
N GLN A 175 -28.80 54.02 12.67
CA GLN A 175 -28.32 54.64 13.89
C GLN A 175 -27.94 56.10 13.66
N ALA A 176 -27.16 56.41 12.61
CA ALA A 176 -26.79 57.78 12.29
C ALA A 176 -28.03 58.69 11.99
N LYS A 177 -29.08 58.17 11.31
CA LYS A 177 -30.30 58.89 11.10
C LYS A 177 -31.05 59.19 12.39
N LEU A 178 -31.13 58.22 13.31
CA LEU A 178 -31.81 58.40 14.60
C LEU A 178 -31.03 59.42 15.49
N GLU A 179 -29.69 59.34 15.50
CA GLU A 179 -28.84 60.33 16.22
C GLU A 179 -29.07 61.77 15.71
N ASN A 180 -29.14 61.98 14.40
CA ASN A 180 -29.45 63.29 13.81
C ASN A 180 -30.86 63.78 14.20
N ILE A 181 -31.88 62.91 14.20
CA ILE A 181 -33.22 63.25 14.63
C ILE A 181 -33.24 63.62 16.11
N LEU A 182 -32.53 62.88 16.93
CA LEU A 182 -32.44 63.12 18.37
C LEU A 182 -31.74 64.49 18.65
N ALA A 183 -30.61 64.75 17.98
CA ALA A 183 -29.92 66.04 18.08
C ALA A 183 -30.82 67.22 17.70
N THR A 184 -31.54 67.09 16.57
CA THR A 184 -32.47 68.13 16.13
C THR A 184 -33.63 68.37 17.13
N LYS A 185 -34.18 67.31 17.70
CA LYS A 185 -35.25 67.43 18.72
C LYS A 185 -34.73 68.03 20.01
N LYS A 186 -33.53 67.65 20.41
CA LYS A 186 -32.89 68.19 21.61
C LYS A 186 -32.63 69.70 21.46
N GLN A 187 -32.09 70.10 20.31
CA GLN A 187 -31.91 71.54 19.99
C GLN A 187 -33.23 72.30 20.09
N LYS A 188 -34.31 71.85 19.47
CA LYS A 188 -35.62 72.47 19.58
C LYS A 188 -36.13 72.54 20.99
N TYR A 189 -35.92 71.55 21.85
CA TYR A 189 -36.31 71.56 23.23
C TYR A 189 -35.52 72.63 24.02
N ASP A 190 -34.19 72.69 23.79
CA ASP A 190 -33.32 73.66 24.45
C ASP A 190 -33.68 75.11 24.03
N ASP A 191 -34.07 75.27 22.72
CA ASP A 191 -34.53 76.57 22.23
C ASP A 191 -35.83 76.98 22.93
N TYR A 192 -36.84 76.08 23.04
CA TYR A 192 -38.05 76.40 23.78
C TYR A 192 -37.88 76.61 25.27
N ALA A 193 -36.92 75.91 25.90
CA ALA A 193 -36.59 76.17 27.31
C ALA A 193 -35.88 77.49 27.59
N ALA A 194 -35.25 78.07 26.56
CA ALA A 194 -34.58 79.38 26.65
C ALA A 194 -35.56 80.59 26.41
N GLU A 195 -36.73 80.26 25.80
CA GLU A 195 -37.77 81.30 25.57
C GLU A 195 -38.76 81.47 26.71
N LEU A 196 -38.71 80.60 27.70
CA LEU A 196 -39.49 80.69 28.96
C LEU A 196 -38.72 81.31 30.08
#